data_574b83ee6780c4fefb36b54056cd70e5
#
_entry.id   574b83ee6780c4fefb36b54056cd70e5
#
_cell.length_a   1.000
_cell.length_b   1.000
_cell.length_c   1.000
_cell.angle_alpha   90.00
_cell.angle_beta   90.00
_cell.angle_gamma   90.00
#
_symmetry.space_group_name_H-M   'P 1'
#
loop_
_entity.id
_entity.type
_entity.pdbx_description
1 polymer ?
#
loop_
_entity_poly.entity_id
_entity_poly.type
_entity_poly.pdbx_seq_one_letter_code
_entity_poly.pdbx_strand_id
1 'polypeptide(L)'
;GTQVDGEIIIDENKQLFITEGLRRLFDYFLSALGEEDEAVIYARVESYIRHHTPEPAASQAVAIFDQYIMYLKAISEIEKRYGNLQLQAAKSGELDLNVVAQQKQDVAKLRQQYFNKETIDAFFAAEDEYDDYSMEMVRINQDQQLTAVQKEATRQSYISRMPDNAIKAGITQQANLNELMNRTTQMQAKGATVQELYNMRRDLV
;
A
#
# COMPACT_ATOMS: atom_id res chain seq x y z
N GLY A 1 -11.86 -20.57 -14.51
CA GLY A 1 -12.38 -19.87 -13.35
C GLY A 1 -11.32 -18.98 -12.75
N THR A 2 -11.68 -17.81 -12.29
CA THR A 2 -10.77 -16.89 -11.58
C THR A 2 -10.32 -17.53 -10.28
N GLN A 3 -9.00 -17.61 -10.10
CA GLN A 3 -8.42 -18.09 -8.86
C GLN A 3 -8.63 -17.04 -7.76
N VAL A 4 -9.01 -17.49 -6.56
CA VAL A 4 -9.16 -16.62 -5.39
C VAL A 4 -7.81 -16.00 -5.03
N ASP A 5 -7.77 -14.67 -4.88
CA ASP A 5 -6.59 -13.99 -4.39
C ASP A 5 -6.47 -14.12 -2.88
N GLY A 6 -5.25 -14.03 -2.36
CA GLY A 6 -4.98 -14.16 -0.95
C GLY A 6 -4.86 -15.61 -0.48
N GLU A 7 -4.72 -15.77 0.83
CA GLU A 7 -4.49 -17.07 1.44
C GLU A 7 -4.83 -17.06 2.93
N ILE A 8 -5.11 -18.25 3.47
CA ILE A 8 -5.25 -18.47 4.90
C ILE A 8 -4.09 -19.37 5.34
N ILE A 9 -3.27 -18.88 6.26
CA ILE A 9 -2.12 -19.62 6.79
C ILE A 9 -2.42 -20.01 8.23
N ILE A 10 -2.14 -21.27 8.57
CA ILE A 10 -2.30 -21.81 9.90
C ILE A 10 -0.96 -22.35 10.42
N ASP A 11 -0.80 -22.39 11.76
CA ASP A 11 0.35 -22.99 12.40
C ASP A 11 0.16 -24.49 12.67
N GLU A 12 1.15 -25.14 13.30
CA GLU A 12 1.11 -26.58 13.65
C GLU A 12 -0.06 -26.94 14.55
N ASN A 13 -0.57 -25.98 15.34
CA ASN A 13 -1.69 -26.16 16.27
C ASN A 13 -3.03 -25.76 15.65
N LYS A 14 -3.09 -25.56 14.33
CA LYS A 14 -4.27 -25.11 13.58
C LYS A 14 -4.79 -23.73 14.02
N GLN A 15 -3.91 -22.93 14.65
CA GLN A 15 -4.19 -21.53 14.96
C GLN A 15 -3.97 -20.67 13.71
N LEU A 16 -4.76 -19.62 13.55
CA LEU A 16 -4.59 -18.71 12.44
C LEU A 16 -3.27 -17.92 12.56
N PHE A 17 -2.49 -17.92 11.50
CA PHE A 17 -1.36 -17.03 11.35
C PHE A 17 -1.81 -15.83 10.48
N ILE A 18 -1.85 -14.64 11.07
CA ILE A 18 -2.41 -13.45 10.42
C ILE A 18 -1.36 -12.87 9.46
N THR A 19 -1.74 -12.76 8.18
CA THR A 19 -0.90 -12.21 7.11
C THR A 19 -1.67 -11.19 6.29
N GLU A 20 -0.96 -10.42 5.49
CA GLU A 20 -1.57 -9.53 4.48
C GLU A 20 -2.40 -10.33 3.47
N GLY A 21 -2.02 -11.57 3.20
CA GLY A 21 -2.78 -12.47 2.32
C GLY A 21 -4.21 -12.72 2.79
N LEU A 22 -4.47 -12.70 4.10
CA LEU A 22 -5.82 -12.80 4.64
C LEU A 22 -6.66 -11.55 4.27
N ARG A 23 -6.09 -10.37 4.37
CA ARG A 23 -6.75 -9.13 3.92
C ARG A 23 -7.06 -9.18 2.42
N ARG A 24 -6.13 -9.64 1.60
CA ARG A 24 -6.35 -9.80 0.15
C ARG A 24 -7.48 -10.78 -0.16
N LEU A 25 -7.60 -11.86 0.63
CA LEU A 25 -8.72 -12.78 0.52
C LEU A 25 -10.06 -12.09 0.78
N PHE A 26 -10.14 -11.31 1.85
CA PHE A 26 -11.34 -10.55 2.17
C PHE A 26 -11.68 -9.56 1.06
N ASP A 27 -10.72 -8.80 0.59
CA ASP A 27 -10.91 -7.81 -0.47
C ASP A 27 -11.32 -8.45 -1.79
N TYR A 28 -10.83 -9.64 -2.09
CA TYR A 28 -11.23 -10.40 -3.27
C TYR A 28 -12.75 -10.63 -3.29
N PHE A 29 -13.32 -11.13 -2.17
CA PHE A 29 -14.76 -11.35 -2.08
C PHE A 29 -15.54 -10.03 -2.03
N LEU A 30 -14.99 -9.03 -1.34
CA LEU A 30 -15.65 -7.72 -1.20
C LEU A 30 -15.67 -6.93 -2.52
N SER A 31 -14.85 -7.28 -3.49
CA SER A 31 -14.85 -6.65 -4.81
C SER A 31 -16.17 -6.82 -5.55
N ALA A 32 -16.99 -7.79 -5.16
CA ALA A 32 -18.34 -8.02 -5.72
C ALA A 32 -19.41 -7.12 -5.09
N LEU A 33 -19.07 -6.29 -4.08
CA LEU A 33 -20.02 -5.32 -3.50
C LEU A 33 -20.48 -4.34 -4.59
N GLY A 34 -21.79 -4.07 -4.61
CA GLY A 34 -22.43 -3.25 -5.65
C GLY A 34 -23.04 -4.06 -6.78
N GLU A 35 -22.56 -5.28 -7.04
CA GLU A 35 -23.16 -6.22 -8.00
C GLU A 35 -24.05 -7.22 -7.30
N GLU A 36 -23.70 -7.60 -6.07
CA GLU A 36 -24.45 -8.55 -5.24
C GLU A 36 -24.79 -7.94 -3.88
N ASP A 37 -25.79 -8.50 -3.22
CA ASP A 37 -26.19 -8.08 -1.88
C ASP A 37 -25.08 -8.37 -0.88
N GLU A 38 -24.85 -7.41 0.02
CA GLU A 38 -23.85 -7.45 1.08
C GLU A 38 -23.94 -8.73 1.92
N ALA A 39 -25.15 -9.09 2.34
CA ALA A 39 -25.37 -10.29 3.17
C ALA A 39 -24.97 -11.58 2.44
N VAL A 40 -25.20 -11.65 1.14
CA VAL A 40 -24.80 -12.78 0.30
C VAL A 40 -23.29 -12.91 0.24
N ILE A 41 -22.59 -11.79 0.07
CA ILE A 41 -21.12 -11.77 -0.01
C ILE A 41 -20.52 -12.19 1.33
N TYR A 42 -21.03 -11.67 2.45
CA TYR A 42 -20.53 -12.03 3.79
C TYR A 42 -20.73 -13.52 4.10
N ALA A 43 -21.90 -14.07 3.75
CA ALA A 43 -22.16 -15.50 3.90
C ALA A 43 -21.20 -16.34 3.04
N ARG A 44 -20.86 -15.86 1.85
CA ARG A 44 -19.91 -16.54 0.94
C ARG A 44 -18.51 -16.56 1.52
N VAL A 45 -18.05 -15.46 2.12
CA VAL A 45 -16.73 -15.39 2.77
C VAL A 45 -16.68 -16.38 3.94
N GLU A 46 -17.66 -16.36 4.81
CA GLU A 46 -17.72 -17.27 5.96
C GLU A 46 -17.73 -18.73 5.50
N SER A 47 -18.55 -19.07 4.52
CA SER A 47 -18.63 -20.42 3.94
C SER A 47 -17.28 -20.85 3.36
N TYR A 48 -16.62 -19.97 2.60
CA TYR A 48 -15.30 -20.25 2.03
C TYR A 48 -14.26 -20.54 3.12
N ILE A 49 -14.21 -19.70 4.15
CA ILE A 49 -13.26 -19.84 5.24
C ILE A 49 -13.49 -21.18 5.96
N ARG A 50 -14.75 -21.51 6.33
CA ARG A 50 -15.07 -22.73 7.07
C ARG A 50 -14.83 -23.99 6.24
N HIS A 51 -15.03 -23.91 4.93
CA HIS A 51 -14.82 -25.05 4.05
C HIS A 51 -13.32 -25.37 3.83
N HIS A 52 -12.48 -24.33 3.79
CA HIS A 52 -11.05 -24.47 3.46
C HIS A 52 -10.10 -24.45 4.66
N THR A 53 -10.62 -24.25 5.87
CA THR A 53 -9.78 -24.00 7.05
C THR A 53 -10.26 -24.82 8.23
N PRO A 54 -9.36 -25.52 8.94
CA PRO A 54 -9.72 -26.24 10.15
C PRO A 54 -9.97 -25.30 11.32
N GLU A 55 -10.69 -25.79 12.35
CA GLU A 55 -10.82 -25.09 13.63
C GLU A 55 -9.53 -25.26 14.46
N PRO A 56 -9.13 -24.26 15.28
CA PRO A 56 -9.85 -23.01 15.56
C PRO A 56 -9.59 -21.88 14.55
N ALA A 57 -8.71 -22.06 13.58
CA ALA A 57 -8.34 -21.01 12.63
C ALA A 57 -9.53 -20.47 11.84
N ALA A 58 -10.50 -21.34 11.47
CA ALA A 58 -11.67 -20.90 10.73
C ALA A 58 -12.49 -19.87 11.51
N SER A 59 -12.80 -20.13 12.76
CA SER A 59 -13.55 -19.19 13.62
C SER A 59 -12.74 -17.91 13.89
N GLN A 60 -11.43 -18.03 14.04
CA GLN A 60 -10.54 -16.88 14.20
C GLN A 60 -10.57 -15.99 12.95
N ALA A 61 -10.51 -16.55 11.77
CA ALA A 61 -10.56 -15.80 10.50
C ALA A 61 -11.93 -15.13 10.30
N VAL A 62 -13.02 -15.81 10.61
CA VAL A 62 -14.37 -15.24 10.53
C VAL A 62 -14.51 -14.06 11.49
N ALA A 63 -13.99 -14.16 12.71
CA ALA A 63 -14.02 -13.06 13.68
C ALA A 63 -13.25 -11.84 13.17
N ILE A 64 -12.08 -12.04 12.56
CA ILE A 64 -11.30 -10.94 11.98
C ILE A 64 -12.04 -10.34 10.78
N PHE A 65 -12.67 -11.16 9.96
CA PHE A 65 -13.49 -10.66 8.85
C PHE A 65 -14.61 -9.75 9.34
N ASP A 66 -15.33 -10.13 10.40
CA ASP A 66 -16.39 -9.30 10.97
C ASP A 66 -15.84 -7.96 11.46
N GLN A 67 -14.68 -7.95 12.11
CA GLN A 67 -13.99 -6.73 12.54
C GLN A 67 -13.58 -5.88 11.34
N TYR A 68 -13.09 -6.52 10.29
CA TYR A 68 -12.67 -5.84 9.06
C TYR A 68 -13.85 -5.13 8.38
N ILE A 69 -15.03 -5.75 8.33
CA ILE A 69 -16.23 -5.12 7.79
C ILE A 69 -16.63 -3.89 8.59
N MET A 70 -16.62 -3.99 9.93
CA MET A 70 -16.92 -2.85 10.80
C MET A 70 -15.90 -1.70 10.58
N TYR A 71 -14.63 -2.04 10.46
CA TYR A 71 -13.58 -1.09 10.15
C TYR A 71 -13.80 -0.39 8.82
N LEU A 72 -14.13 -1.13 7.76
CA LEU A 72 -14.38 -0.55 6.43
C LEU A 72 -15.55 0.43 6.43
N LYS A 73 -16.61 0.13 7.17
CA LYS A 73 -17.76 1.03 7.35
C LYS A 73 -17.35 2.31 8.09
N ALA A 74 -16.56 2.18 9.14
CA ALA A 74 -16.10 3.32 9.93
C ALA A 74 -15.10 4.19 9.17
N ILE A 75 -14.17 3.59 8.42
CA ILE A 75 -13.18 4.35 7.66
C ILE A 75 -13.80 5.14 6.50
N SER A 76 -14.91 4.67 5.95
CA SER A 76 -15.60 5.40 4.88
C SER A 76 -16.07 6.78 5.34
N GLU A 77 -16.42 6.93 6.62
CA GLU A 77 -16.80 8.23 7.19
C GLU A 77 -15.61 9.18 7.32
N ILE A 78 -14.43 8.63 7.67
CA ILE A 78 -13.18 9.41 7.69
C ILE A 78 -12.81 9.86 6.28
N GLU A 79 -12.89 8.97 5.30
CA GLU A 79 -12.59 9.28 3.90
C GLU A 79 -13.51 10.36 3.34
N LYS A 80 -14.79 10.32 3.66
CA LYS A 80 -15.75 11.38 3.27
C LYS A 80 -15.35 12.74 3.85
N ARG A 81 -14.98 12.78 5.14
CA ARG A 81 -14.60 14.01 5.82
C ARG A 81 -13.37 14.65 5.20
N TYR A 82 -12.33 13.85 4.89
CA TYR A 82 -11.07 14.34 4.33
C TYR A 82 -11.08 14.45 2.81
N GLY A 83 -11.95 13.73 2.11
CA GLY A 83 -12.05 13.76 0.65
C GLY A 83 -12.31 15.16 0.09
N ASN A 84 -13.17 15.94 0.74
CA ASN A 84 -13.45 17.33 0.36
C ASN A 84 -12.22 18.23 0.54
N LEU A 85 -11.43 18.00 1.58
CA LEU A 85 -10.21 18.76 1.85
C LEU A 85 -9.12 18.47 0.81
N GLN A 86 -9.01 17.23 0.38
CA GLN A 86 -8.09 16.83 -0.69
C GLN A 86 -8.46 17.45 -2.04
N LEU A 87 -9.75 17.51 -2.35
CA LEU A 87 -10.24 18.18 -3.56
C LEU A 87 -9.94 19.69 -3.55
N GLN A 88 -10.08 20.35 -2.40
CA GLN A 88 -9.73 21.76 -2.25
C GLN A 88 -8.21 21.97 -2.44
N ALA A 89 -7.39 21.10 -1.87
CA ALA A 89 -5.94 21.14 -2.04
C ALA A 89 -5.52 20.95 -3.50
N ALA A 90 -6.19 20.03 -4.22
CA ALA A 90 -5.94 19.82 -5.65
C ALA A 90 -6.23 21.08 -6.49
N LYS A 91 -7.26 21.84 -6.12
CA LYS A 91 -7.59 23.11 -6.79
C LYS A 91 -6.58 24.21 -6.53
N SER A 92 -5.95 24.23 -5.36
CA SER A 92 -4.92 25.21 -4.99
C SER A 92 -3.52 24.84 -5.49
N GLY A 93 -3.33 23.61 -6.00
CA GLY A 93 -2.05 23.12 -6.51
C GLY A 93 -1.07 22.66 -5.45
N GLU A 94 -1.43 22.75 -4.16
CA GLU A 94 -0.59 22.29 -3.05
C GLU A 94 -1.38 21.34 -2.14
N LEU A 95 -0.70 20.29 -1.67
CA LEU A 95 -1.23 19.36 -0.68
C LEU A 95 -0.95 19.91 0.72
N ASP A 96 -1.99 20.03 1.56
CA ASP A 96 -1.83 20.41 2.95
C ASP A 96 -1.37 19.19 3.76
N LEU A 97 -0.09 19.18 4.11
CA LEU A 97 0.54 18.07 4.82
C LEU A 97 0.03 17.92 6.26
N ASN A 98 -0.42 19.01 6.89
CA ASN A 98 -1.00 18.95 8.23
C ASN A 98 -2.34 18.21 8.23
N VAL A 99 -3.15 18.43 7.22
CA VAL A 99 -4.43 17.73 7.02
C VAL A 99 -4.19 16.24 6.80
N VAL A 100 -3.22 15.90 5.96
CA VAL A 100 -2.85 14.50 5.70
C VAL A 100 -2.34 13.82 6.96
N ALA A 101 -1.49 14.49 7.75
CA ALA A 101 -1.00 13.97 9.02
C ALA A 101 -2.15 13.72 10.01
N GLN A 102 -3.14 14.62 10.06
CA GLN A 102 -4.32 14.46 10.92
C GLN A 102 -5.17 13.26 10.46
N GLN A 103 -5.39 13.12 9.17
CA GLN A 103 -6.10 11.96 8.60
C GLN A 103 -5.40 10.65 8.98
N LYS A 104 -4.08 10.59 8.87
CA LYS A 104 -3.28 9.42 9.23
C LYS A 104 -3.44 9.06 10.70
N GLN A 105 -3.44 10.05 11.60
CA GLN A 105 -3.66 9.81 13.03
C GLN A 105 -5.06 9.29 13.31
N ASP A 106 -6.08 9.84 12.65
CA ASP A 106 -7.47 9.40 12.83
C ASP A 106 -7.65 7.96 12.34
N VAL A 107 -7.05 7.60 11.22
CA VAL A 107 -7.04 6.22 10.70
C VAL A 107 -6.34 5.27 11.68
N ALA A 108 -5.18 5.66 12.21
CA ALA A 108 -4.44 4.84 13.17
C ALA A 108 -5.24 4.56 14.44
N LYS A 109 -5.92 5.57 14.97
CA LYS A 109 -6.81 5.41 16.14
C LYS A 109 -7.98 4.46 15.84
N LEU A 110 -8.57 4.60 14.65
CA LEU A 110 -9.66 3.74 14.23
C LEU A 110 -9.24 2.27 14.12
N ARG A 111 -8.08 2.01 13.54
CA ARG A 111 -7.53 0.66 13.45
C ARG A 111 -7.36 0.02 14.83
N GLN A 112 -6.89 0.78 15.81
CA GLN A 112 -6.72 0.29 17.20
C GLN A 112 -8.04 -0.06 17.87
N GLN A 113 -9.16 0.51 17.44
CA GLN A 113 -10.48 0.16 17.96
C GLN A 113 -10.97 -1.20 17.49
N TYR A 114 -10.57 -1.62 16.29
CA TYR A 114 -11.09 -2.83 15.65
C TYR A 114 -10.12 -4.00 15.66
N PHE A 115 -8.81 -3.74 15.73
CA PHE A 115 -7.78 -4.76 15.57
C PHE A 115 -6.73 -4.69 16.65
N ASN A 116 -6.12 -5.84 16.96
CA ASN A 116 -4.92 -5.86 17.77
C ASN A 116 -3.68 -5.47 16.93
N LYS A 117 -2.56 -5.26 17.61
CA LYS A 117 -1.31 -4.83 16.95
C LYS A 117 -0.85 -5.81 15.87
N GLU A 118 -0.93 -7.11 16.13
CA GLU A 118 -0.52 -8.14 15.16
C GLU A 118 -1.31 -8.03 13.85
N THR A 119 -2.62 -7.86 13.95
CA THR A 119 -3.48 -7.72 12.77
C THR A 119 -3.21 -6.40 12.03
N ILE A 120 -3.02 -5.30 12.77
CA ILE A 120 -2.69 -3.99 12.17
C ILE A 120 -1.39 -4.08 11.39
N ASP A 121 -0.36 -4.65 11.98
CA ASP A 121 0.95 -4.79 11.33
C ASP A 121 0.86 -5.68 10.08
N ALA A 122 0.16 -6.81 10.17
CA ALA A 122 0.01 -7.71 9.03
C ALA A 122 -0.80 -7.10 7.88
N PHE A 123 -1.90 -6.41 8.19
CA PHE A 123 -2.82 -5.90 7.18
C PHE A 123 -2.36 -4.60 6.55
N PHE A 124 -1.73 -3.72 7.31
CA PHE A 124 -1.54 -2.33 6.91
C PHE A 124 -0.09 -1.83 6.87
N ALA A 125 0.88 -2.59 7.41
CA ALA A 125 2.26 -2.10 7.50
C ALA A 125 2.86 -1.78 6.13
N ALA A 126 2.64 -2.63 5.12
CA ALA A 126 3.15 -2.41 3.78
C ALA A 126 2.53 -1.18 3.12
N GLU A 127 1.21 -1.03 3.24
CA GLU A 127 0.47 0.11 2.72
C GLU A 127 0.92 1.41 3.40
N ASP A 128 1.07 1.40 4.71
CA ASP A 128 1.51 2.56 5.48
C ASP A 128 2.95 2.97 5.12
N GLU A 129 3.82 2.01 4.91
CA GLU A 129 5.20 2.26 4.50
C GLU A 129 5.26 2.96 3.14
N TYR A 130 4.46 2.49 2.19
CA TYR A 130 4.38 3.11 0.87
C TYR A 130 3.75 4.50 0.95
N ASP A 131 2.70 4.68 1.75
CA ASP A 131 2.07 5.97 1.96
C ASP A 131 3.01 6.96 2.64
N ASP A 132 3.77 6.54 3.65
CA ASP A 132 4.77 7.36 4.31
C ASP A 132 5.87 7.80 3.34
N TYR A 133 6.33 6.88 2.49
CA TYR A 133 7.27 7.21 1.43
C TYR A 133 6.69 8.26 0.47
N SER A 134 5.47 8.05 0.00
CA SER A 134 4.82 8.97 -0.95
C SER A 134 4.66 10.36 -0.35
N MET A 135 4.27 10.45 0.91
CA MET A 135 4.14 11.73 1.62
C MET A 135 5.48 12.43 1.81
N GLU A 136 6.52 11.67 2.13
CA GLU A 136 7.87 12.23 2.26
C GLU A 136 8.37 12.80 0.92
N MET A 137 8.07 12.12 -0.19
CA MET A 137 8.43 12.62 -1.52
C MET A 137 7.70 13.94 -1.84
N VAL A 138 6.42 14.04 -1.48
CA VAL A 138 5.66 15.30 -1.62
C VAL A 138 6.27 16.40 -0.76
N ARG A 139 6.57 16.11 0.51
CA ARG A 139 7.17 17.08 1.43
C ARG A 139 8.49 17.63 0.90
N ILE A 140 9.36 16.75 0.43
CA ILE A 140 10.66 17.13 -0.15
C ILE A 140 10.45 17.99 -1.40
N ASN A 141 9.54 17.57 -2.28
CA ASN A 141 9.26 18.30 -3.53
C ASN A 141 8.71 19.72 -3.28
N GLN A 142 7.91 19.90 -2.23
CA GLN A 142 7.33 21.20 -1.86
C GLN A 142 8.29 22.09 -1.04
N ASP A 143 9.41 21.58 -0.58
CA ASP A 143 10.34 22.31 0.26
C ASP A 143 11.13 23.34 -0.56
N GLN A 144 10.80 24.61 -0.40
CA GLN A 144 11.43 25.72 -1.13
C GLN A 144 12.83 26.08 -0.59
N GLN A 145 13.22 25.54 0.56
CA GLN A 145 14.56 25.77 1.15
C GLN A 145 15.63 24.88 0.51
N LEU A 146 15.22 23.84 -0.21
CA LEU A 146 16.13 22.89 -0.83
C LEU A 146 16.32 23.19 -2.33
N THR A 147 17.56 23.11 -2.78
CA THR A 147 17.87 23.09 -4.23
C THR A 147 17.47 21.74 -4.84
N ALA A 148 17.42 21.65 -6.17
CA ALA A 148 17.13 20.40 -6.87
C ALA A 148 18.11 19.28 -6.47
N VAL A 149 19.41 19.61 -6.35
CA VAL A 149 20.44 18.65 -5.92
C VAL A 149 20.21 18.20 -4.48
N GLN A 150 19.89 19.13 -3.60
CA GLN A 150 19.58 18.82 -2.18
C GLN A 150 18.32 17.97 -2.06
N LYS A 151 17.28 18.24 -2.84
CA LYS A 151 16.06 17.43 -2.87
C LYS A 151 16.37 15.98 -3.26
N GLU A 152 17.17 15.79 -4.31
CA GLU A 152 17.55 14.43 -4.75
C GLU A 152 18.36 13.71 -3.67
N ALA A 153 19.33 14.36 -3.04
CA ALA A 153 20.12 13.80 -1.97
C ALA A 153 19.22 13.40 -0.77
N THR A 154 18.22 14.22 -0.45
CA THR A 154 17.28 13.96 0.64
C THR A 154 16.38 12.77 0.31
N ARG A 155 15.87 12.67 -0.92
CA ARG A 155 15.11 11.51 -1.39
C ARG A 155 15.91 10.22 -1.27
N GLN A 156 17.14 10.20 -1.75
CA GLN A 156 18.01 9.02 -1.68
C GLN A 156 18.32 8.64 -0.23
N SER A 157 18.57 9.61 0.64
CA SER A 157 18.78 9.36 2.08
C SER A 157 17.56 8.71 2.72
N TYR A 158 16.35 9.17 2.39
CA TYR A 158 15.12 8.56 2.91
C TYR A 158 14.97 7.12 2.45
N ILE A 159 15.13 6.86 1.15
CA ILE A 159 15.00 5.53 0.57
C ILE A 159 16.03 4.58 1.19
N SER A 160 17.27 5.01 1.40
CA SER A 160 18.33 4.18 1.97
C SER A 160 18.02 3.74 3.41
N ARG A 161 17.24 4.51 4.15
CA ARG A 161 16.83 4.20 5.53
C ARG A 161 15.56 3.38 5.63
N MET A 162 14.85 3.18 4.52
CA MET A 162 13.68 2.31 4.51
C MET A 162 14.07 0.85 4.79
N PRO A 163 13.18 0.05 5.41
CA PRO A 163 13.44 -1.37 5.60
C PRO A 163 13.69 -2.11 4.29
N ASP A 164 14.63 -3.08 4.29
CA ASP A 164 14.91 -3.91 3.13
C ASP A 164 13.77 -4.91 2.92
N ASN A 165 12.86 -4.57 2.02
CA ASN A 165 11.68 -5.38 1.68
C ASN A 165 11.26 -5.13 0.23
N ALA A 166 10.16 -5.76 -0.18
CA ALA A 166 9.63 -5.66 -1.54
C ALA A 166 9.27 -4.23 -1.95
N ILE A 167 8.84 -3.39 -1.00
CA ILE A 167 8.46 -1.99 -1.26
C ILE A 167 9.69 -1.17 -1.63
N LYS A 168 10.75 -1.24 -0.82
CA LYS A 168 12.03 -0.57 -1.11
C LYS A 168 12.63 -1.06 -2.42
N ALA A 169 12.60 -2.37 -2.66
CA ALA A 169 13.08 -2.96 -3.91
C ALA A 169 12.30 -2.42 -5.12
N GLY A 170 10.97 -2.33 -5.03
CA GLY A 170 10.13 -1.78 -6.09
C GLY A 170 10.41 -0.31 -6.36
N ILE A 171 10.58 0.50 -5.33
CA ILE A 171 10.92 1.93 -5.45
C ILE A 171 12.29 2.09 -6.12
N THR A 172 13.28 1.33 -5.68
CA THR A 172 14.64 1.37 -6.24
C THR A 172 14.65 0.95 -7.72
N GLN A 173 13.91 -0.12 -8.05
CA GLN A 173 13.78 -0.59 -9.43
C GLN A 173 13.15 0.48 -10.33
N GLN A 174 12.08 1.14 -9.86
CA GLN A 174 11.42 2.20 -10.61
C GLN A 174 12.34 3.40 -10.83
N ALA A 175 13.12 3.79 -9.84
CA ALA A 175 14.10 4.85 -9.95
C ALA A 175 15.19 4.51 -10.97
N ASN A 176 15.68 3.28 -10.97
CA ASN A 176 16.67 2.81 -11.94
C ASN A 176 16.12 2.80 -13.36
N LEU A 177 14.86 2.37 -13.54
CA LEU A 177 14.20 2.43 -14.86
C LEU A 177 14.05 3.86 -15.36
N ASN A 178 13.64 4.78 -14.49
CA ASN A 178 13.50 6.20 -14.84
C ASN A 178 14.85 6.80 -15.25
N GLU A 179 15.90 6.50 -14.52
CA GLU A 179 17.26 6.94 -14.85
C GLU A 179 17.73 6.36 -16.17
N LEU A 180 17.47 5.09 -16.43
CA LEU A 180 17.79 4.43 -17.70
C LEU A 180 17.09 5.11 -18.87
N MET A 181 15.80 5.42 -18.72
CA MET A 181 15.03 6.12 -19.76
C MET A 181 15.57 7.52 -20.02
N ASN A 182 15.89 8.27 -18.97
CA ASN A 182 16.43 9.62 -19.07
C ASN A 182 17.80 9.61 -19.75
N ARG A 183 18.69 8.71 -19.36
CA ARG A 183 20.02 8.56 -20.00
C ARG A 183 19.90 8.14 -21.45
N THR A 184 19.00 7.21 -21.76
CA THR A 184 18.76 6.79 -23.14
C THR A 184 18.32 7.98 -24.00
N THR A 185 17.36 8.74 -23.52
CA THR A 185 16.88 9.94 -24.25
C THR A 185 17.98 10.97 -24.47
N GLN A 186 18.78 11.26 -23.43
CA GLN A 186 19.89 12.21 -23.53
C GLN A 186 20.97 11.73 -24.50
N MET A 187 21.33 10.45 -24.46
CA MET A 187 22.33 9.86 -25.34
C MET A 187 21.85 9.85 -26.79
N GLN A 188 20.58 9.51 -27.04
CA GLN A 188 19.98 9.55 -28.36
C GLN A 188 19.99 10.98 -28.93
N ALA A 189 19.69 11.98 -28.13
CA ALA A 189 19.72 13.39 -28.51
C ALA A 189 21.14 13.86 -28.89
N LYS A 190 22.20 13.24 -28.33
CA LYS A 190 23.60 13.49 -28.62
C LYS A 190 24.16 12.62 -29.73
N GLY A 191 23.35 11.78 -30.38
CA GLY A 191 23.78 10.89 -31.47
C GLY A 191 24.55 9.66 -31.01
N ALA A 192 24.27 9.13 -29.82
CA ALA A 192 24.93 7.93 -29.31
C ALA A 192 24.69 6.69 -30.20
N THR A 193 25.72 5.84 -30.31
CA THR A 193 25.65 4.59 -31.07
C THR A 193 24.85 3.52 -30.27
N VAL A 194 24.41 2.47 -30.99
CA VAL A 194 23.74 1.32 -30.37
C VAL A 194 24.65 0.66 -29.32
N GLN A 195 25.95 0.57 -29.57
CA GLN A 195 26.91 -0.01 -28.64
C GLN A 195 27.07 0.83 -27.36
N GLU A 196 27.10 2.15 -27.50
CA GLU A 196 27.16 3.07 -26.35
C GLU A 196 25.91 2.96 -25.48
N LEU A 197 24.71 2.88 -26.09
CA LEU A 197 23.46 2.66 -25.38
C LEU A 197 23.43 1.32 -24.66
N TYR A 198 23.92 0.26 -25.32
CA TYR A 198 24.00 -1.08 -24.71
C TYR A 198 24.89 -1.08 -23.47
N ASN A 199 26.08 -0.48 -23.57
CA ASN A 199 27.03 -0.41 -22.45
C ASN A 199 26.43 0.35 -21.26
N MET A 200 25.76 1.48 -21.50
CA MET A 200 25.13 2.25 -20.47
C MET A 200 24.02 1.45 -19.74
N ARG A 201 23.16 0.75 -20.49
CA ARG A 201 22.11 -0.10 -19.93
C ARG A 201 22.65 -1.24 -19.10
N ARG A 202 23.71 -1.88 -19.56
CA ARG A 202 24.36 -2.96 -18.82
C ARG A 202 24.90 -2.49 -17.46
N ASP A 203 25.45 -1.28 -17.38
CA ASP A 203 26.04 -0.74 -16.17
C ASP A 203 24.99 -0.32 -15.12
N LEU A 204 23.73 -0.11 -15.54
CA LEU A 204 22.63 0.29 -14.65
C LEU A 204 21.79 -0.90 -14.13
N VAL A 205 21.96 -2.08 -14.66
CA VAL A 205 21.16 -3.28 -14.28
C VAL A 205 21.88 -4.16 -13.30
#